data_f90c8d0dab4b97d4b2f620947187031a
#
_entry.id   f90c8d0dab4b97d4b2f620947187031a
#
_cell.length_a   1.000
_cell.length_b   1.000
_cell.length_c   1.000
_cell.angle_alpha   90.00
_cell.angle_beta   90.00
_cell.angle_gamma   90.00
#
_symmetry.space_group_name_H-M   'P 1'
#
loop_
_entity.id
_entity.type
_entity.pdbx_description
1 polymer ?
#
loop_
_entity_poly.entity_id
_entity_poly.type
_entity_poly.pdbx_seq_one_letter_code
_entity_poly.pdbx_strand_id
1 'polypeptide(L)'
;MINIELLVKEKVNALWREFENEEYCRFSPNSIAEIPNDGLIFIGINPSMTDKVKERLIEKNDINCEFHKLTYDVNVDYRYFKKFFDVAEKTGLNWGHMDLLYNRETNQKKVAGLLKTERGKDFIYKQCMISKIALDKIIDEKQPRIFVVNNTLARGLLGEYHSENPTKKSTHWIGYDFVWNEDFGTYTYKNNAFFFTSMLTGQRALDNGSYKRLIWHINLVKNKQRK
;
A
#
# COMPACT_ATOMS: atom_id res chain seq x y z
N MET A 1 17.44 -0.78 -6.31
CA MET A 1 16.04 -0.32 -6.45
C MET A 1 15.26 -1.37 -7.23
N ILE A 2 14.01 -1.62 -6.85
CA ILE A 2 13.05 -2.44 -7.60
C ILE A 2 12.19 -1.48 -8.38
N ASN A 3 12.16 -1.61 -9.71
CA ASN A 3 11.33 -0.77 -10.56
C ASN A 3 9.93 -1.37 -10.65
N ILE A 4 9.00 -0.78 -9.90
CA ILE A 4 7.61 -1.21 -9.82
C ILE A 4 6.86 -0.89 -11.12
N GLU A 5 7.14 0.29 -11.70
CA GLU A 5 6.48 0.69 -12.94
C GLU A 5 6.68 -0.34 -14.05
N LEU A 6 7.91 -0.83 -14.26
CA LEU A 6 8.19 -1.85 -15.27
C LEU A 6 7.42 -3.16 -15.06
N LEU A 7 7.16 -3.51 -13.79
CA LEU A 7 6.44 -4.74 -13.46
C LEU A 7 4.94 -4.66 -13.75
N VAL A 8 4.34 -3.48 -13.63
CA VAL A 8 2.87 -3.36 -13.59
C VAL A 8 2.26 -2.49 -14.68
N LYS A 9 3.02 -1.57 -15.30
CA LYS A 9 2.53 -0.52 -16.21
C LYS A 9 1.58 -1.03 -17.30
N GLU A 10 2.01 -2.01 -18.07
CA GLU A 10 1.20 -2.53 -19.18
C GLU A 10 -0.09 -3.18 -18.70
N LYS A 11 -0.02 -3.91 -17.58
CA LYS A 11 -1.19 -4.57 -16.98
C LYS A 11 -2.18 -3.56 -16.42
N VAL A 12 -1.69 -2.51 -15.77
CA VAL A 12 -2.53 -1.41 -15.27
C VAL A 12 -3.19 -0.68 -16.42
N ASN A 13 -2.46 -0.37 -17.48
CA ASN A 13 -3.02 0.30 -18.65
C ASN A 13 -4.07 -0.58 -19.36
N ALA A 14 -3.84 -1.88 -19.47
CA ALA A 14 -4.83 -2.81 -20.02
C ALA A 14 -6.11 -2.85 -19.17
N LEU A 15 -5.94 -2.88 -17.85
CA LEU A 15 -7.07 -2.83 -16.91
C LEU A 15 -7.88 -1.54 -17.07
N TRP A 16 -7.22 -0.38 -17.20
CA TRP A 16 -7.91 0.89 -17.39
C TRP A 16 -8.71 0.95 -18.69
N ARG A 17 -8.20 0.39 -19.78
CA ARG A 17 -8.95 0.26 -21.04
C ARG A 17 -10.18 -0.66 -20.90
N GLU A 18 -10.06 -1.76 -20.17
CA GLU A 18 -11.17 -2.69 -19.91
C GLU A 18 -12.33 -2.02 -19.13
N PHE A 19 -11.98 -1.04 -18.27
CA PHE A 19 -12.93 -0.34 -17.40
C PHE A 19 -13.11 1.14 -17.76
N GLU A 20 -12.76 1.55 -18.99
CA GLU A 20 -12.72 2.96 -19.43
C GLU A 20 -14.07 3.71 -19.29
N ASN A 21 -15.19 2.99 -19.37
CA ASN A 21 -16.53 3.56 -19.22
C ASN A 21 -16.98 3.70 -17.76
N GLU A 22 -16.16 3.27 -16.81
CA GLU A 22 -16.50 3.32 -15.39
C GLU A 22 -15.99 4.63 -14.76
N GLU A 23 -16.86 5.29 -13.98
CA GLU A 23 -16.51 6.58 -13.32
C GLU A 23 -15.24 6.49 -12.46
N TYR A 24 -14.98 5.36 -11.83
CA TYR A 24 -13.78 5.15 -11.01
C TYR A 24 -12.50 4.94 -11.81
N CYS A 25 -12.59 4.80 -13.15
CA CYS A 25 -11.45 4.77 -14.08
C CYS A 25 -11.30 6.09 -14.86
N ARG A 26 -12.14 7.08 -14.60
CA ARG A 26 -12.12 8.36 -15.29
C ARG A 26 -10.78 9.08 -15.26
N PHE A 27 -10.01 8.89 -14.20
CA PHE A 27 -8.68 9.50 -14.05
C PHE A 27 -7.59 8.45 -14.21
N SER A 28 -6.44 8.90 -14.71
CA SER A 28 -5.25 8.06 -14.88
C SER A 28 -4.90 7.31 -13.60
N PRO A 29 -4.47 6.04 -13.69
CA PRO A 29 -3.92 5.31 -12.56
C PRO A 29 -2.65 5.98 -12.05
N ASN A 30 -2.30 5.71 -10.82
CA ASN A 30 -1.05 6.20 -10.24
C ASN A 30 -0.37 5.12 -9.38
N SER A 31 0.95 5.13 -9.35
CA SER A 31 1.77 4.24 -8.51
C SER A 31 3.14 4.84 -8.24
N ILE A 32 3.84 4.24 -7.30
CA ILE A 32 5.26 4.51 -7.10
C ILE A 32 6.06 3.96 -8.29
N ALA A 33 7.13 4.66 -8.69
CA ALA A 33 8.01 4.19 -9.74
C ALA A 33 8.95 3.08 -9.24
N GLU A 34 9.59 3.32 -8.10
CA GLU A 34 10.64 2.45 -7.57
C GLU A 34 10.57 2.33 -6.05
N ILE A 35 11.04 1.21 -5.52
CA ILE A 35 11.24 0.99 -4.09
C ILE A 35 12.67 0.53 -3.81
N PRO A 36 13.23 0.84 -2.62
CA PRO A 36 14.54 0.32 -2.20
C PRO A 36 14.58 -1.20 -2.21
N ASN A 37 15.78 -1.79 -2.36
CA ASN A 37 15.96 -3.24 -2.30
C ASN A 37 15.88 -3.79 -0.87
N ASP A 38 15.92 -2.96 0.15
CA ASP A 38 15.92 -3.30 1.57
C ASP A 38 15.09 -2.31 2.40
N GLY A 39 14.92 -2.60 3.68
CA GLY A 39 14.36 -1.69 4.66
C GLY A 39 12.84 -1.80 4.86
N LEU A 40 12.21 -0.65 5.10
CA LEU A 40 10.79 -0.52 5.40
C LEU A 40 9.96 -0.36 4.13
N ILE A 41 8.84 -1.06 4.07
CA ILE A 41 7.82 -0.85 3.04
C ILE A 41 6.50 -0.47 3.72
N PHE A 42 6.02 0.73 3.45
CA PHE A 42 4.69 1.15 3.88
C PHE A 42 3.66 0.79 2.82
N ILE A 43 2.59 0.12 3.22
CA ILE A 43 1.51 -0.28 2.31
C ILE A 43 0.25 0.52 2.62
N GLY A 44 -0.16 1.34 1.65
CA GLY A 44 -1.43 2.04 1.61
C GLY A 44 -2.51 1.28 0.83
N ILE A 45 -3.67 1.90 0.68
CA ILE A 45 -4.76 1.31 -0.10
C ILE A 45 -4.75 1.79 -1.55
N ASN A 46 -4.70 3.10 -1.78
CA ASN A 46 -4.75 3.70 -3.10
C ASN A 46 -4.23 5.14 -3.07
N PRO A 47 -3.71 5.65 -4.19
CA PRO A 47 -3.28 7.03 -4.29
C PRO A 47 -4.42 8.00 -4.04
N SER A 48 -4.14 9.03 -3.26
CA SER A 48 -5.11 10.08 -2.93
C SER A 48 -5.30 11.05 -4.09
N MET A 49 -6.53 11.52 -4.29
CA MET A 49 -6.83 12.63 -5.20
C MET A 49 -7.93 13.52 -4.59
N THR A 50 -7.58 14.75 -4.27
CA THR A 50 -8.53 15.72 -3.70
C THR A 50 -9.48 16.24 -4.78
N ASP A 51 -10.67 16.71 -4.38
CA ASP A 51 -11.66 17.26 -5.32
C ASP A 51 -11.09 18.44 -6.11
N LYS A 52 -10.28 19.31 -5.46
CA LYS A 52 -9.57 20.40 -6.15
C LYS A 52 -8.63 19.92 -7.28
N VAL A 53 -7.99 18.76 -7.10
CA VAL A 53 -7.15 18.15 -8.16
C VAL A 53 -8.02 17.59 -9.27
N LYS A 54 -9.16 16.95 -8.93
CA LYS A 54 -10.13 16.44 -9.91
C LYS A 54 -10.67 17.56 -10.78
N GLU A 55 -11.15 18.64 -10.17
CA GLU A 55 -11.66 19.82 -10.87
C GLU A 55 -10.61 20.37 -11.86
N ARG A 56 -9.38 20.58 -11.40
CA ARG A 56 -8.30 21.07 -12.26
C ARG A 56 -7.99 20.16 -13.45
N LEU A 57 -8.03 18.83 -13.26
CA LEU A 57 -7.80 17.89 -14.36
C LEU A 57 -8.94 17.93 -15.37
N ILE A 58 -10.18 18.07 -14.90
CA ILE A 58 -11.36 18.22 -15.77
C ILE A 58 -11.29 19.52 -16.57
N GLU A 59 -11.00 20.65 -15.93
CA GLU A 59 -10.86 21.96 -16.57
C GLU A 59 -9.78 21.98 -17.66
N LYS A 60 -8.67 21.26 -17.42
CA LYS A 60 -7.57 21.16 -18.38
C LYS A 60 -7.77 20.09 -19.46
N ASN A 61 -8.88 19.38 -19.42
CA ASN A 61 -9.12 18.18 -20.24
C ASN A 61 -7.95 17.17 -20.16
N ASP A 62 -7.28 17.15 -19.00
CA ASP A 62 -6.14 16.27 -18.70
C ASP A 62 -6.66 14.97 -18.06
N ILE A 63 -7.58 14.34 -18.76
CA ILE A 63 -8.17 13.05 -18.40
C ILE A 63 -7.59 12.06 -19.38
N ASN A 64 -6.48 11.45 -19.01
CA ASN A 64 -5.87 10.42 -19.82
C ASN A 64 -5.69 9.12 -19.02
N CYS A 65 -5.63 8.00 -19.71
CA CYS A 65 -5.47 6.69 -19.12
C CYS A 65 -4.00 6.24 -19.06
N GLU A 66 -3.04 7.16 -19.16
CA GLU A 66 -1.65 6.81 -19.03
C GLU A 66 -1.25 6.63 -17.57
N PHE A 67 -0.38 5.69 -17.33
CA PHE A 67 0.19 5.43 -16.03
C PHE A 67 1.14 6.56 -15.60
N HIS A 68 0.83 7.21 -14.51
CA HIS A 68 1.65 8.27 -13.96
C HIS A 68 2.62 7.74 -12.90
N LYS A 69 3.85 8.20 -12.96
CA LYS A 69 4.82 8.00 -11.88
C LYS A 69 4.44 8.81 -10.66
N LEU A 70 4.55 8.19 -9.50
CA LEU A 70 4.58 8.89 -8.23
C LEU A 70 6.00 8.77 -7.67
N THR A 71 6.74 9.85 -7.72
CA THR A 71 8.06 9.91 -7.12
C THR A 71 8.00 10.57 -5.74
N TYR A 72 8.77 10.05 -4.79
CA TYR A 72 8.97 10.75 -3.53
C TYR A 72 10.01 11.83 -3.73
N ASP A 73 9.64 13.04 -3.40
CA ASP A 73 10.59 14.10 -3.17
C ASP A 73 10.73 14.27 -1.65
N VAL A 74 11.81 13.74 -1.10
CA VAL A 74 12.10 13.84 0.35
C VAL A 74 12.41 15.26 0.79
N ASN A 75 12.69 16.16 -0.13
CA ASN A 75 12.92 17.57 0.14
C ASN A 75 11.62 18.39 0.14
N VAL A 76 10.53 17.84 -0.38
CA VAL A 76 9.22 18.46 -0.31
C VAL A 76 8.52 17.96 0.95
N ASP A 77 8.15 18.91 1.81
CA ASP A 77 7.44 18.64 3.06
C ASP A 77 5.99 18.19 2.80
N TYR A 78 5.84 17.09 2.05
CA TYR A 78 4.54 16.53 1.74
C TYR A 78 3.98 15.86 2.99
N ARG A 79 3.02 16.50 3.60
CA ARG A 79 2.46 16.18 4.92
C ARG A 79 2.13 14.69 5.10
N TYR A 80 1.70 14.01 4.03
CA TYR A 80 1.35 12.60 4.08
C TYR A 80 2.57 11.72 4.39
N PHE A 81 3.71 11.97 3.75
CA PHE A 81 4.92 11.14 3.88
C PHE A 81 5.80 11.52 5.07
N LYS A 82 5.56 12.65 5.71
CA LYS A 82 6.36 13.14 6.84
C LYS A 82 6.50 12.11 7.97
N LYS A 83 5.43 11.38 8.28
CA LYS A 83 5.46 10.32 9.31
C LYS A 83 6.20 9.06 8.85
N PHE A 84 6.17 8.73 7.57
CA PHE A 84 6.92 7.61 7.02
C PHE A 84 8.42 7.89 7.08
N PHE A 85 8.81 9.10 6.67
CA PHE A 85 10.18 9.57 6.78
C PHE A 85 10.66 9.55 8.23
N ASP A 86 9.88 10.08 9.19
CA ASP A 86 10.21 10.09 10.62
C ASP A 86 10.40 8.66 11.20
N VAL A 87 9.57 7.70 10.78
CA VAL A 87 9.78 6.28 11.15
C VAL A 87 11.09 5.74 10.58
N ALA A 88 11.36 5.98 9.31
CA ALA A 88 12.56 5.53 8.64
C ALA A 88 13.82 6.12 9.28
N GLU A 89 13.82 7.42 9.54
CA GLU A 89 14.91 8.12 10.22
C GLU A 89 15.18 7.53 11.61
N LYS A 90 14.16 7.38 12.44
CA LYS A 90 14.27 6.85 13.81
C LYS A 90 14.63 5.38 13.88
N THR A 91 14.43 4.64 12.82
CA THR A 91 14.81 3.23 12.72
C THR A 91 16.14 3.03 11.98
N GLY A 92 16.64 4.06 11.29
CA GLY A 92 17.84 3.99 10.46
C GLY A 92 17.70 2.99 9.32
N LEU A 93 16.48 2.88 8.74
CA LEU A 93 16.17 2.01 7.61
C LEU A 93 15.86 2.82 6.36
N ASN A 94 16.26 2.33 5.20
CA ASN A 94 15.70 2.80 3.94
C ASN A 94 14.18 2.57 3.94
N TRP A 95 13.44 3.32 3.14
CA TRP A 95 12.00 3.14 3.08
C TRP A 95 11.44 3.31 1.67
N GLY A 96 10.35 2.63 1.45
CA GLY A 96 9.49 2.80 0.28
C GLY A 96 8.02 2.80 0.68
N HIS A 97 7.19 3.25 -0.24
CA HIS A 97 5.74 3.19 -0.07
C HIS A 97 5.13 2.58 -1.33
N MET A 98 4.09 1.80 -1.19
CA MET A 98 3.25 1.41 -2.29
C MET A 98 1.78 1.35 -1.87
N ASP A 99 0.92 1.59 -2.81
CA ASP A 99 -0.51 1.35 -2.66
C ASP A 99 -0.89 0.03 -3.33
N LEU A 100 -1.90 -0.65 -2.78
CA LEU A 100 -2.40 -1.91 -3.37
C LEU A 100 -3.26 -1.67 -4.61
N LEU A 101 -3.86 -0.49 -4.70
CA LEU A 101 -4.74 -0.12 -5.80
C LEU A 101 -4.17 1.09 -6.52
N TYR A 102 -4.48 1.22 -7.78
CA TYR A 102 -3.96 2.27 -8.67
C TYR A 102 -4.96 3.39 -8.91
N ASN A 103 -6.25 3.15 -8.61
CA ASN A 103 -7.28 4.17 -8.76
C ASN A 103 -7.14 5.28 -7.71
N ARG A 104 -7.24 6.52 -8.17
CA ARG A 104 -7.02 7.71 -7.34
C ARG A 104 -8.31 8.16 -6.67
N GLU A 105 -8.39 8.02 -5.36
CA GLU A 105 -9.54 8.45 -4.56
C GLU A 105 -9.15 8.73 -3.11
N THR A 106 -9.54 9.88 -2.60
CA THR A 106 -9.29 10.26 -1.18
C THR A 106 -10.35 9.68 -0.23
N ASN A 107 -11.59 9.52 -0.73
CA ASN A 107 -12.67 9.01 0.09
C ASN A 107 -12.67 7.48 0.12
N GLN A 108 -12.13 6.92 1.19
CA GLN A 108 -12.06 5.46 1.36
C GLN A 108 -13.44 4.76 1.37
N LYS A 109 -14.53 5.46 1.71
CA LYS A 109 -15.88 4.87 1.61
C LYS A 109 -16.27 4.63 0.16
N LYS A 110 -15.82 5.48 -0.79
CA LYS A 110 -16.04 5.26 -2.22
C LYS A 110 -15.25 4.05 -2.69
N VAL A 111 -13.98 3.91 -2.31
CA VAL A 111 -13.16 2.73 -2.63
C VAL A 111 -13.81 1.44 -2.10
N ALA A 112 -14.19 1.43 -0.82
CA ALA A 112 -14.90 0.29 -0.22
C ALA A 112 -16.29 0.05 -0.85
N GLY A 113 -16.91 1.09 -1.38
CA GLY A 113 -18.19 1.02 -2.10
C GLY A 113 -18.12 0.19 -3.38
N LEU A 114 -16.97 0.16 -4.06
CA LEU A 114 -16.75 -0.67 -5.25
C LEU A 114 -16.93 -2.16 -4.95
N LEU A 115 -16.64 -2.60 -3.74
CA LEU A 115 -16.83 -3.98 -3.32
C LEU A 115 -18.31 -4.40 -3.21
N LYS A 116 -19.27 -3.49 -3.41
CA LYS A 116 -20.70 -3.78 -3.34
C LYS A 116 -21.31 -4.18 -4.68
N THR A 117 -20.59 -3.98 -5.78
CA THR A 117 -21.04 -4.34 -7.13
C THR A 117 -20.13 -5.39 -7.74
N GLU A 118 -20.63 -6.27 -8.58
CA GLU A 118 -19.79 -7.31 -9.21
C GLU A 118 -18.69 -6.68 -10.11
N ARG A 119 -19.04 -5.65 -10.87
CA ARG A 119 -18.08 -4.95 -11.72
C ARG A 119 -16.98 -4.25 -10.91
N GLY A 120 -17.34 -3.61 -9.79
CA GLY A 120 -16.38 -2.99 -8.87
C GLY A 120 -15.50 -4.02 -8.15
N LYS A 121 -16.05 -5.17 -7.74
CA LYS A 121 -15.27 -6.29 -7.18
C LYS A 121 -14.23 -6.79 -8.17
N ASP A 122 -14.64 -7.04 -9.43
CA ASP A 122 -13.74 -7.49 -10.49
C ASP A 122 -12.60 -6.48 -10.72
N PHE A 123 -12.91 -5.20 -10.74
CA PHE A 123 -11.91 -4.13 -10.85
C PHE A 123 -10.91 -4.14 -9.69
N ILE A 124 -11.37 -4.22 -8.45
CA ILE A 124 -10.49 -4.26 -7.27
C ILE A 124 -9.68 -5.56 -7.26
N TYR A 125 -10.31 -6.70 -7.55
CA TYR A 125 -9.62 -7.99 -7.64
C TYR A 125 -8.47 -7.96 -8.66
N LYS A 126 -8.71 -7.47 -9.88
CA LYS A 126 -7.68 -7.38 -10.91
C LYS A 126 -6.53 -6.45 -10.51
N GLN A 127 -6.82 -5.33 -9.84
CA GLN A 127 -5.77 -4.48 -9.27
C GLN A 127 -4.94 -5.23 -8.22
N CYS A 128 -5.58 -5.99 -7.32
CA CYS A 128 -4.87 -6.82 -6.35
C CYS A 128 -3.95 -7.84 -7.03
N MET A 129 -4.40 -8.49 -8.11
CA MET A 129 -3.58 -9.44 -8.85
C MET A 129 -2.37 -8.78 -9.53
N ILE A 130 -2.54 -7.57 -10.04
CA ILE A 130 -1.42 -6.79 -10.59
C ILE A 130 -0.43 -6.41 -9.47
N SER A 131 -0.93 -5.91 -8.35
CA SER A 131 -0.09 -5.53 -7.20
C SER A 131 0.63 -6.71 -6.56
N LYS A 132 0.02 -7.91 -6.60
CA LYS A 132 0.65 -9.13 -6.16
C LYS A 132 1.96 -9.41 -6.91
N ILE A 133 2.04 -9.11 -8.20
CA ILE A 133 3.27 -9.30 -9.00
C ILE A 133 4.42 -8.47 -8.42
N ALA A 134 4.14 -7.21 -8.09
CA ALA A 134 5.14 -6.33 -7.48
C ALA A 134 5.48 -6.75 -6.05
N LEU A 135 4.47 -7.11 -5.25
CA LEU A 135 4.65 -7.56 -3.87
C LEU A 135 5.45 -8.86 -3.79
N ASP A 136 5.13 -9.85 -4.61
CA ASP A 136 5.88 -11.11 -4.64
C ASP A 136 7.36 -10.85 -4.98
N LYS A 137 7.62 -9.97 -5.95
CA LYS A 137 8.99 -9.56 -6.29
C LYS A 137 9.71 -8.91 -5.11
N ILE A 138 9.03 -8.06 -4.34
CA ILE A 138 9.58 -7.39 -3.16
C ILE A 138 9.82 -8.39 -2.02
N ILE A 139 8.88 -9.28 -1.78
CA ILE A 139 8.90 -10.26 -0.68
C ILE A 139 9.97 -11.34 -0.91
N ASP A 140 10.21 -11.69 -2.18
CA ASP A 140 11.16 -12.75 -2.56
C ASP A 140 12.62 -12.26 -2.66
N GLU A 141 12.88 -10.99 -2.35
CA GLU A 141 14.27 -10.47 -2.25
C GLU A 141 15.02 -11.18 -1.12
N LYS A 142 16.34 -11.30 -1.29
CA LYS A 142 17.20 -12.05 -0.36
C LYS A 142 17.22 -11.48 1.06
N GLN A 143 17.08 -10.18 1.19
CA GLN A 143 17.12 -9.50 2.49
C GLN A 143 15.71 -9.41 3.07
N PRO A 144 15.49 -9.87 4.31
CA PRO A 144 14.20 -9.75 4.95
C PRO A 144 13.82 -8.27 5.14
N ARG A 145 12.54 -8.00 4.95
CA ARG A 145 11.98 -6.64 5.03
C ARG A 145 10.99 -6.52 6.17
N ILE A 146 10.70 -5.28 6.49
CA ILE A 146 9.65 -4.94 7.45
C ILE A 146 8.56 -4.17 6.69
N PHE A 147 7.37 -4.72 6.70
CA PHE A 147 6.18 -4.11 6.08
C PHE A 147 5.32 -3.45 7.15
N VAL A 148 4.85 -2.23 6.88
CA VAL A 148 3.89 -1.52 7.72
C VAL A 148 2.64 -1.26 6.90
N VAL A 149 1.61 -2.07 7.13
CA VAL A 149 0.30 -1.96 6.46
C VAL A 149 -0.57 -1.00 7.26
N ASN A 150 -0.71 0.21 6.77
CA ASN A 150 -1.33 1.33 7.49
C ASN A 150 -2.78 1.60 7.08
N ASN A 151 -3.48 0.60 6.57
CA ASN A 151 -4.87 0.72 6.14
C ASN A 151 -5.64 -0.59 6.36
N THR A 152 -6.83 -0.50 6.94
CA THR A 152 -7.66 -1.69 7.26
C THR A 152 -8.14 -2.43 6.00
N LEU A 153 -8.52 -1.70 4.94
CA LEU A 153 -8.95 -2.34 3.69
C LEU A 153 -7.76 -3.02 3.00
N ALA A 154 -6.60 -2.35 2.95
CA ALA A 154 -5.37 -2.93 2.42
C ALA A 154 -5.01 -4.24 3.12
N ARG A 155 -5.09 -4.27 4.45
CA ARG A 155 -4.86 -5.47 5.25
C ARG A 155 -5.79 -6.62 4.83
N GLY A 156 -7.10 -6.34 4.67
CA GLY A 156 -8.08 -7.33 4.24
C GLY A 156 -7.85 -7.86 2.82
N LEU A 157 -7.27 -7.05 1.92
CA LEU A 157 -6.95 -7.45 0.55
C LEU A 157 -5.67 -8.29 0.47
N LEU A 158 -4.71 -8.06 1.37
CA LEU A 158 -3.42 -8.77 1.39
C LEU A 158 -3.56 -10.24 1.70
N GLY A 159 -4.36 -10.59 2.69
CA GLY A 159 -4.47 -11.99 3.07
C GLY A 159 -5.10 -12.23 4.42
N GLU A 160 -5.01 -13.47 4.86
CA GLU A 160 -5.51 -13.94 6.14
C GLU A 160 -4.39 -13.94 7.17
N TYR A 161 -4.73 -13.57 8.39
CA TYR A 161 -3.87 -13.74 9.54
C TYR A 161 -4.60 -14.57 10.58
N HIS A 162 -3.98 -15.69 10.95
CA HIS A 162 -4.51 -16.59 11.95
C HIS A 162 -4.54 -15.88 13.30
N SER A 163 -5.74 -15.61 13.77
CA SER A 163 -6.00 -15.07 15.10
C SER A 163 -7.10 -15.90 15.76
N GLU A 164 -7.20 -15.83 17.08
CA GLU A 164 -8.26 -16.47 17.85
C GLU A 164 -9.67 -15.98 17.42
N ASN A 165 -9.73 -14.79 16.82
CA ASN A 165 -10.93 -14.23 16.21
C ASN A 165 -10.69 -14.05 14.71
N PRO A 166 -10.93 -15.07 13.88
CA PRO A 166 -10.77 -14.97 12.45
C PRO A 166 -11.68 -13.84 11.92
N THR A 167 -11.08 -12.87 11.26
CA THR A 167 -11.85 -11.82 10.60
C THR A 167 -12.75 -12.45 9.54
N LYS A 168 -14.01 -12.14 9.60
CA LYS A 168 -14.99 -12.47 8.55
C LYS A 168 -14.51 -11.87 7.25
N LYS A 169 -13.98 -12.62 6.47
CA LYS A 169 -13.87 -12.85 5.31
C LYS A 169 -13.57 -12.40 4.17
N SER A 170 -13.44 -12.56 3.30
CA SER A 170 -13.87 -12.73 2.00
C SER A 170 -13.20 -11.91 0.88
N THR A 171 -12.20 -11.13 1.09
CA THR A 171 -11.48 -10.40 0.06
C THR A 171 -9.97 -10.55 0.21
N HIS A 172 -9.51 -11.66 0.76
CA HIS A 172 -8.09 -11.99 0.91
C HIS A 172 -7.47 -12.39 -0.45
N TRP A 173 -7.65 -11.52 -1.45
CA TRP A 173 -7.39 -11.87 -2.85
C TRP A 173 -5.92 -12.00 -3.18
N ILE A 174 -5.03 -11.24 -2.54
CA ILE A 174 -3.58 -11.40 -2.72
C ILE A 174 -3.12 -12.75 -2.14
N GLY A 175 -3.78 -13.21 -1.08
CA GLY A 175 -3.71 -14.60 -0.63
C GLY A 175 -2.46 -14.90 0.20
N TYR A 176 -1.93 -13.92 0.91
CA TYR A 176 -0.85 -14.18 1.86
C TYR A 176 -1.40 -14.78 3.16
N ASP A 177 -0.75 -15.81 3.65
CA ASP A 177 -1.05 -16.47 4.91
C ASP A 177 -0.07 -15.95 5.98
N PHE A 178 -0.55 -15.04 6.80
CA PHE A 178 0.25 -14.38 7.81
C PHE A 178 0.25 -15.19 9.12
N VAL A 179 1.42 -15.58 9.58
CA VAL A 179 1.59 -16.33 10.81
C VAL A 179 2.14 -15.42 11.91
N TRP A 180 1.58 -15.52 13.11
CA TRP A 180 2.11 -14.81 14.26
C TRP A 180 3.50 -15.37 14.65
N ASN A 181 4.44 -14.47 14.85
CA ASN A 181 5.79 -14.80 15.29
C ASN A 181 6.02 -14.26 16.71
N GLU A 182 6.15 -15.15 17.66
CA GLU A 182 6.33 -14.81 19.08
C GLU A 182 7.61 -14.01 19.34
N ASP A 183 8.70 -14.37 18.65
CA ASP A 183 9.96 -13.64 18.80
C ASP A 183 9.89 -12.22 18.31
N PHE A 184 9.16 -11.98 17.24
CA PHE A 184 8.97 -10.64 16.70
C PHE A 184 7.82 -9.88 17.34
N GLY A 185 6.88 -10.58 17.98
CA GLY A 185 5.65 -10.00 18.51
C GLY A 185 4.77 -9.38 17.42
N THR A 186 4.90 -9.86 16.19
CA THR A 186 4.12 -9.43 15.03
C THR A 186 3.97 -10.55 14.01
N TYR A 187 3.21 -10.30 12.96
CA TYR A 187 2.98 -11.29 11.90
C TYR A 187 4.17 -11.40 10.96
N THR A 188 4.34 -12.58 10.38
CA THR A 188 5.33 -12.86 9.34
C THR A 188 4.69 -13.53 8.15
N TYR A 189 5.24 -13.28 6.98
CA TYR A 189 5.02 -14.06 5.77
C TYR A 189 6.35 -14.28 5.08
N LYS A 190 6.69 -15.56 4.85
CA LYS A 190 8.07 -15.93 4.52
C LYS A 190 9.02 -15.38 5.59
N ASN A 191 10.11 -14.75 5.21
CA ASN A 191 11.09 -14.17 6.15
C ASN A 191 10.84 -12.69 6.48
N ASN A 192 9.69 -12.14 6.07
CA ASN A 192 9.37 -10.73 6.22
C ASN A 192 8.43 -10.50 7.39
N ALA A 193 8.65 -9.42 8.14
CA ALA A 193 7.78 -9.01 9.24
C ALA A 193 6.70 -8.04 8.75
N PHE A 194 5.47 -8.22 9.24
CA PHE A 194 4.31 -7.40 8.87
C PHE A 194 3.66 -6.77 10.10
N PHE A 195 3.61 -5.45 10.13
CA PHE A 195 2.90 -4.67 11.13
C PHE A 195 1.58 -4.19 10.54
N PHE A 196 0.48 -4.62 11.12
CA PHE A 196 -0.86 -4.15 10.77
C PHE A 196 -1.27 -3.03 11.72
N THR A 197 -1.40 -1.81 11.21
CA THR A 197 -1.67 -0.64 12.03
C THR A 197 -2.76 0.25 11.43
N SER A 198 -3.20 1.22 12.19
CA SER A 198 -4.00 2.32 11.68
C SER A 198 -3.15 3.27 10.85
N MET A 199 -3.81 4.23 10.17
CA MET A 199 -3.12 5.24 9.38
C MET A 199 -2.07 5.97 10.22
N LEU A 200 -0.93 6.29 9.63
CA LEU A 200 0.10 7.10 10.28
C LEU A 200 -0.22 8.60 10.24
N THR A 201 -1.07 9.02 9.31
CA THR A 201 -1.47 10.42 9.09
C THR A 201 -2.98 10.53 8.91
N GLY A 202 -3.53 11.73 9.08
CA GLY A 202 -4.96 11.99 8.90
C GLY A 202 -5.77 11.85 10.19
N GLN A 203 -7.10 11.90 10.05
CA GLN A 203 -8.04 11.95 11.20
C GLN A 203 -8.05 10.65 12.03
N ARG A 204 -7.67 9.53 11.45
CA ARG A 204 -7.62 8.22 12.11
C ARG A 204 -6.19 7.74 12.33
N ALA A 205 -5.26 8.69 12.44
CA ALA A 205 -3.87 8.38 12.69
C ALA A 205 -3.69 7.75 14.08
N LEU A 206 -2.62 6.97 14.21
CA LEU A 206 -2.17 6.48 15.49
C LEU A 206 -1.98 7.64 16.46
N ASP A 207 -2.38 7.45 17.73
CA ASP A 207 -1.98 8.34 18.80
C ASP A 207 -0.46 8.33 19.00
N ASN A 208 0.06 9.36 19.67
CA ASN A 208 1.50 9.51 19.87
C ASN A 208 2.15 8.34 20.60
N GLY A 209 1.45 7.71 21.53
CA GLY A 209 1.95 6.56 22.29
C GLY A 209 2.08 5.32 21.39
N SER A 210 1.03 5.01 20.62
CA SER A 210 1.01 3.92 19.65
C SER A 210 2.04 4.12 18.54
N TYR A 211 2.22 5.36 18.10
CA TYR A 211 3.24 5.71 17.11
C TYR A 211 4.67 5.47 17.64
N LYS A 212 4.96 5.88 18.88
CA LYS A 212 6.27 5.59 19.50
C LYS A 212 6.51 4.10 19.72
N ARG A 213 5.46 3.35 20.13
CA ARG A 213 5.53 1.89 20.25
C ARG A 213 5.82 1.21 18.92
N LEU A 214 5.22 1.67 17.83
CA LEU A 214 5.50 1.14 16.49
C LEU A 214 6.99 1.30 16.13
N ILE A 215 7.56 2.47 16.33
CA ILE A 215 9.00 2.72 16.06
C ILE A 215 9.90 1.84 16.92
N TRP A 216 9.60 1.74 18.22
CA TRP A 216 10.34 0.87 19.13
C TRP A 216 10.28 -0.60 18.67
N HIS A 217 9.10 -1.05 18.30
CA HIS A 217 8.87 -2.43 17.87
C HIS A 217 9.56 -2.75 16.53
N ILE A 218 9.53 -1.84 15.57
CA ILE A 218 10.30 -1.97 14.32
C ILE A 218 11.80 -2.13 14.62
N ASN A 219 12.35 -1.34 15.54
CA ASN A 219 13.75 -1.47 15.95
C ASN A 219 14.05 -2.82 16.62
N LEU A 220 13.13 -3.35 17.43
CA LEU A 220 13.26 -4.68 18.02
C LEU A 220 13.36 -5.76 16.94
N VAL A 221 12.43 -5.76 15.97
CA VAL A 221 12.41 -6.74 14.88
C VAL A 221 13.65 -6.59 13.99
N LYS A 222 14.02 -5.37 13.61
CA LYS A 222 15.24 -5.09 12.84
C LYS A 222 16.48 -5.71 13.48
N ASN A 223 16.64 -5.53 14.80
CA ASN A 223 17.81 -6.05 15.52
C ASN A 223 17.81 -7.59 15.62
N LYS A 224 16.64 -8.22 15.64
CA LYS A 224 16.51 -9.68 15.61
C LYS A 224 16.75 -10.28 14.21
N GLN A 225 16.35 -9.59 13.15
CA GLN A 225 16.60 -10.03 11.76
C GLN A 225 18.08 -9.95 11.35
N ARG A 226 18.89 -9.15 12.05
CA ARG A 226 20.33 -8.98 11.77
C ARG A 226 21.24 -9.99 12.51
N LYS A 227 20.68 -10.78 13.41
CA LYS A 227 21.38 -11.85 14.14
C LYS A 227 21.26 -13.17 13.40
#